data_5f5124d15874874ac620fbdb2745620d
#
_entry.id   5f5124d15874874ac620fbdb2745620d
#
_cell.length_a   1.000
_cell.length_b   1.000
_cell.length_c   1.000
_cell.angle_alpha   90.00
_cell.angle_beta   90.00
_cell.angle_gamma   90.00
#
_symmetry.space_group_name_H-M   'P 1'
#
loop_
_entity.id
_entity.type
_entity.pdbx_description
1 polymer ?
#
loop_
_entity_poly.entity_id
_entity_poly.type
_entity_poly.pdbx_seq_one_letter_code
_entity_poly.pdbx_strand_id
1 'polypeptide(L)'
;MKFTTEFKQISGLPATPTQKVDTFTLTIRNRCFNDVLQKASATTDKTAYAGVTMTIPAISYTHSDGLTDTDCPVTITQFVSSDNGATWQSSGAVYTEMISAAVSGKLTLIPSIATFGTTGSTRLVKVVYTNGVTSASITD
;
A
#
# COMPACT_ATOMS: atom_id res chain seq x y z
N MET A 1 -13.16 -5.68 -27.80
CA MET A 1 -13.11 -4.76 -28.95
C MET A 1 -13.26 -5.61 -30.22
N LYS A 2 -14.14 -5.23 -31.12
CA LYS A 2 -14.38 -5.98 -32.37
C LYS A 2 -13.94 -5.10 -33.54
N PHE A 3 -12.99 -5.56 -34.32
CA PHE A 3 -12.57 -4.89 -35.55
C PHE A 3 -13.22 -5.62 -36.74
N THR A 4 -13.92 -4.87 -37.57
CA THR A 4 -14.52 -5.37 -38.80
C THR A 4 -13.85 -4.65 -39.96
N THR A 5 -13.20 -5.38 -40.85
CA THR A 5 -12.65 -4.82 -42.10
C THR A 5 -13.56 -5.24 -43.26
N GLU A 6 -14.08 -4.26 -43.98
CA GLU A 6 -14.83 -4.52 -45.22
C GLU A 6 -13.89 -4.33 -46.42
N PHE A 7 -13.86 -5.33 -47.29
CA PHE A 7 -13.19 -5.22 -48.58
C PHE A 7 -14.19 -4.68 -49.64
N LYS A 8 -13.85 -3.53 -50.24
CA LYS A 8 -14.66 -2.94 -51.29
C LYS A 8 -14.54 -3.79 -52.56
N GLN A 9 -15.71 -4.17 -53.11
CA GLN A 9 -15.79 -4.98 -54.35
C GLN A 9 -15.11 -4.28 -55.51
N ILE A 10 -14.23 -5.00 -56.22
CA ILE A 10 -13.69 -4.58 -57.48
C ILE A 10 -14.61 -5.06 -58.60
N SER A 11 -14.95 -4.18 -59.53
CA SER A 11 -15.81 -4.47 -60.68
C SER A 11 -15.38 -5.72 -61.43
N GLY A 12 -16.28 -6.72 -61.56
CA GLY A 12 -16.05 -8.00 -62.27
C GLY A 12 -15.93 -9.24 -61.40
N LEU A 13 -15.99 -9.10 -60.08
CA LEU A 13 -16.01 -10.23 -59.15
C LEU A 13 -17.45 -10.53 -58.62
N PRO A 14 -17.76 -11.78 -58.20
CA PRO A 14 -19.06 -12.13 -57.66
C PRO A 14 -19.51 -11.23 -56.53
N ALA A 15 -20.78 -10.92 -56.50
CA ALA A 15 -21.41 -9.85 -55.71
C ALA A 15 -21.47 -10.04 -54.18
N THR A 16 -20.89 -11.05 -53.61
CA THR A 16 -20.91 -11.28 -52.17
C THR A 16 -19.54 -10.89 -51.55
N PRO A 17 -19.47 -9.77 -50.83
CA PRO A 17 -18.25 -9.46 -50.09
C PRO A 17 -18.01 -10.52 -49.03
N THR A 18 -16.91 -11.21 -49.09
CA THR A 18 -16.48 -12.12 -48.03
C THR A 18 -16.00 -11.28 -46.86
N GLN A 19 -16.84 -11.21 -45.82
CA GLN A 19 -16.43 -10.57 -44.58
C GLN A 19 -15.53 -11.55 -43.80
N LYS A 20 -14.29 -11.18 -43.63
CA LYS A 20 -13.39 -11.90 -42.70
C LYS A 20 -13.45 -11.23 -41.34
N VAL A 21 -13.87 -11.99 -40.33
CA VAL A 21 -13.92 -11.51 -38.94
C VAL A 21 -12.88 -12.26 -38.16
N ASP A 22 -11.89 -11.51 -37.68
CA ASP A 22 -10.94 -12.02 -36.71
C ASP A 22 -11.29 -11.48 -35.32
N THR A 23 -11.35 -12.39 -34.35
CA THR A 23 -11.61 -12.04 -32.95
C THR A 23 -10.37 -12.36 -32.12
N PHE A 24 -10.05 -11.46 -31.22
CA PHE A 24 -8.98 -11.69 -30.24
C PHE A 24 -9.44 -11.24 -28.86
N THR A 25 -8.88 -11.85 -27.84
CA THR A 25 -9.14 -11.45 -26.45
C THR A 25 -8.12 -10.42 -26.04
N LEU A 26 -8.58 -9.21 -25.70
CA LEU A 26 -7.74 -8.18 -25.08
C LEU A 26 -8.01 -8.18 -23.57
N THR A 27 -7.04 -8.58 -22.78
CA THR A 27 -7.10 -8.46 -21.33
C THR A 27 -6.41 -7.17 -20.90
N ILE A 28 -7.17 -6.27 -20.28
CA ILE A 28 -6.63 -5.03 -19.72
C ILE A 28 -6.58 -5.21 -18.20
N ARG A 29 -5.41 -5.07 -17.62
CA ARG A 29 -5.20 -5.13 -16.18
C ARG A 29 -4.67 -3.79 -15.67
N ASN A 30 -4.91 -3.50 -14.39
CA ASN A 30 -4.22 -2.42 -13.72
C ASN A 30 -2.71 -2.71 -13.74
N ARG A 31 -1.89 -1.69 -13.96
CA ARG A 31 -0.42 -1.81 -14.01
C ARG A 31 0.14 -2.41 -12.72
N CYS A 32 -0.48 -2.12 -11.59
CA CYS A 32 -0.08 -2.61 -10.27
C CYS A 32 -0.60 -4.02 -9.94
N PHE A 33 -1.27 -4.70 -10.87
CA PHE A 33 -1.96 -5.97 -10.58
C PHE A 33 -1.03 -7.06 -10.05
N ASN A 34 0.22 -7.12 -10.52
CA ASN A 34 1.23 -8.09 -10.08
C ASN A 34 2.29 -7.45 -9.15
N ASP A 35 2.14 -6.18 -8.81
CA ASP A 35 3.12 -5.50 -7.99
C ASP A 35 3.11 -6.04 -6.55
N VAL A 36 4.29 -6.34 -6.04
CA VAL A 36 4.53 -6.77 -4.67
C VAL A 36 5.47 -5.80 -4.00
N LEU A 37 5.04 -5.21 -2.91
CA LEU A 37 5.89 -4.35 -2.11
C LEU A 37 6.90 -5.20 -1.32
N GLN A 38 8.17 -4.86 -1.41
CA GLN A 38 9.26 -5.52 -0.71
C GLN A 38 9.90 -4.57 0.29
N LYS A 39 9.99 -5.00 1.54
CA LYS A 39 10.63 -4.24 2.60
C LYS A 39 12.15 -4.26 2.43
N ALA A 40 12.79 -3.09 2.47
CA ALA A 40 14.23 -2.99 2.27
C ALA A 40 15.03 -3.32 3.54
N SER A 41 14.45 -3.12 4.74
CA SER A 41 15.15 -3.37 6.02
C SER A 41 14.17 -3.73 7.13
N ALA A 42 14.62 -4.51 8.09
CA ALA A 42 13.86 -4.79 9.30
C ALA A 42 13.89 -3.59 10.26
N THR A 43 12.78 -3.37 10.95
CA THR A 43 12.71 -2.41 12.06
C THR A 43 13.10 -3.11 13.35
N THR A 44 13.84 -2.43 14.17
CA THR A 44 14.27 -2.91 15.50
C THR A 44 13.45 -2.22 16.58
N ASP A 45 13.31 -2.90 17.72
CA ASP A 45 12.68 -2.33 18.90
C ASP A 45 13.28 -0.98 19.28
N LYS A 46 12.43 -0.08 19.71
CA LYS A 46 12.81 1.28 20.15
C LYS A 46 12.36 1.52 21.56
N THR A 47 13.16 2.29 22.29
CA THR A 47 12.79 2.79 23.61
C THR A 47 12.47 4.26 23.50
N ALA A 48 11.26 4.65 23.86
CA ALA A 48 10.82 6.03 23.95
C ALA A 48 10.63 6.40 25.43
N TYR A 49 10.87 7.65 25.76
CA TYR A 49 10.68 8.16 27.13
C TYR A 49 9.41 9.03 27.17
N ALA A 50 8.63 8.86 28.23
CA ALA A 50 7.41 9.65 28.42
C ALA A 50 7.73 11.15 28.43
N GLY A 51 6.96 11.93 27.70
CA GLY A 51 7.15 13.38 27.53
C GLY A 51 8.29 13.77 26.59
N VAL A 52 9.01 12.83 26.00
CA VAL A 52 10.11 13.10 25.06
C VAL A 52 9.70 12.74 23.65
N THR A 53 9.91 13.67 22.72
CA THR A 53 9.64 13.44 21.31
C THR A 53 10.63 12.43 20.72
N MET A 54 10.11 11.41 20.07
CA MET A 54 10.87 10.44 19.31
C MET A 54 10.36 10.37 17.88
N THR A 55 11.25 10.32 16.91
CA THR A 55 10.89 10.11 15.51
C THR A 55 11.35 8.74 15.05
N ILE A 56 10.42 7.95 14.49
CA ILE A 56 10.73 6.72 13.79
C ILE A 56 10.64 7.03 12.28
N PRO A 57 11.72 6.84 11.51
CA PRO A 57 11.70 7.08 10.08
C PRO A 57 10.76 6.11 9.37
N ALA A 58 10.27 6.51 8.19
CA ALA A 58 9.51 5.61 7.33
C ALA A 58 10.36 4.42 6.91
N ILE A 59 9.72 3.25 6.76
CA ILE A 59 10.37 2.06 6.25
C ILE A 59 10.63 2.25 4.76
N SER A 60 11.83 1.91 4.33
CA SER A 60 12.13 1.84 2.90
C SER A 60 11.53 0.58 2.28
N TYR A 61 10.89 0.74 1.14
CA TYR A 61 10.34 -0.36 0.36
C TYR A 61 10.63 -0.17 -1.13
N THR A 62 10.44 -1.21 -1.90
CA THR A 62 10.53 -1.19 -3.37
C THR A 62 9.36 -1.95 -3.96
N HIS A 63 8.98 -1.56 -5.17
CA HIS A 63 8.05 -2.31 -6.00
C HIS A 63 8.76 -3.45 -6.73
N SER A 64 8.08 -4.59 -6.95
CA SER A 64 8.69 -5.79 -7.54
C SER A 64 9.10 -5.62 -9.01
N ASP A 65 8.34 -4.88 -9.78
CA ASP A 65 8.47 -4.83 -11.25
C ASP A 65 9.15 -3.54 -11.75
N GLY A 66 9.97 -2.90 -10.93
CA GLY A 66 10.61 -1.63 -11.26
C GLY A 66 9.61 -0.48 -11.38
N LEU A 67 8.41 -0.65 -10.85
CA LEU A 67 7.38 0.38 -10.75
C LEU A 67 7.76 1.40 -9.67
N THR A 68 7.05 2.50 -9.65
CA THR A 68 7.24 3.57 -8.67
C THR A 68 5.91 3.93 -7.99
N ASP A 69 5.95 4.70 -6.91
CA ASP A 69 4.75 5.23 -6.25
C ASP A 69 3.88 6.10 -7.18
N THR A 70 4.47 6.65 -8.25
CA THR A 70 3.72 7.37 -9.28
C THR A 70 2.91 6.42 -10.15
N ASP A 71 3.44 5.23 -10.43
CA ASP A 71 2.76 4.19 -11.19
C ASP A 71 1.73 3.45 -10.35
N CYS A 72 2.10 3.15 -9.11
CA CYS A 72 1.35 2.35 -8.14
C CYS A 72 1.34 3.05 -6.77
N PRO A 73 0.44 4.01 -6.56
CA PRO A 73 0.38 4.76 -5.32
C PRO A 73 0.25 3.86 -4.09
N VAL A 74 1.09 4.10 -3.09
CA VAL A 74 1.09 3.35 -1.84
C VAL A 74 0.32 4.09 -0.76
N THR A 75 -0.61 3.41 -0.13
CA THR A 75 -1.33 3.89 1.05
C THR A 75 -0.62 3.37 2.29
N ILE A 76 -0.41 4.25 3.26
CA ILE A 76 0.28 3.93 4.51
C ILE A 76 -0.70 4.11 5.67
N THR A 77 -0.88 3.06 6.47
CA THR A 77 -1.74 3.08 7.65
C THR A 77 -0.95 2.63 8.87
N GLN A 78 -1.10 3.37 9.97
CA GLN A 78 -0.42 3.11 11.23
C GLN A 78 -1.40 2.58 12.27
N PHE A 79 -0.93 1.67 13.10
CA PHE A 79 -1.72 1.07 14.18
C PHE A 79 -0.89 0.97 15.45
N VAL A 80 -1.57 1.03 16.59
CA VAL A 80 -0.99 0.79 17.91
C VAL A 80 -1.77 -0.31 18.60
N SER A 81 -1.06 -1.17 19.33
CA SER A 81 -1.65 -2.17 20.22
C SER A 81 -1.13 -1.99 21.64
N SER A 82 -2.01 -2.07 22.61
CA SER A 82 -1.70 -2.07 24.05
C SER A 82 -1.85 -3.44 24.72
N ASP A 83 -2.27 -4.45 23.96
CA ASP A 83 -2.61 -5.81 24.44
C ASP A 83 -1.79 -6.89 23.70
N ASN A 84 -0.54 -6.57 23.44
CA ASN A 84 0.43 -7.47 22.79
C ASN A 84 -0.04 -7.97 21.41
N GLY A 85 -0.69 -7.10 20.64
CA GLY A 85 -1.11 -7.40 19.27
C GLY A 85 -2.47 -8.10 19.13
N ALA A 86 -3.20 -8.31 20.23
CA ALA A 86 -4.53 -8.90 20.18
C ALA A 86 -5.54 -7.96 19.49
N THR A 87 -5.45 -6.66 19.76
CA THR A 87 -6.22 -5.62 19.05
C THR A 87 -5.32 -4.52 18.51
N TRP A 88 -5.71 -3.95 17.34
CA TRP A 88 -4.98 -2.90 16.67
C TRP A 88 -5.87 -1.69 16.43
N GLN A 89 -5.41 -0.51 16.80
CA GLN A 89 -6.16 0.73 16.70
C GLN A 89 -5.40 1.74 15.83
N SER A 90 -6.06 2.32 14.83
CA SER A 90 -5.53 3.40 13.99
C SER A 90 -6.04 4.78 14.40
N SER A 91 -6.85 4.85 15.47
CA SER A 91 -7.41 6.07 16.05
C SER A 91 -7.82 5.81 17.50
N GLY A 92 -8.30 6.85 18.18
CA GLY A 92 -8.76 6.73 19.58
C GLY A 92 -7.65 6.88 20.61
N ALA A 93 -7.96 6.61 21.89
CA ALA A 93 -7.10 6.93 23.02
C ALA A 93 -5.73 6.24 22.94
N VAL A 94 -5.69 4.93 22.73
CA VAL A 94 -4.45 4.15 22.67
C VAL A 94 -3.54 4.65 21.55
N TYR A 95 -4.11 5.03 20.40
CA TYR A 95 -3.35 5.58 19.28
C TYR A 95 -2.78 6.97 19.63
N THR A 96 -3.62 7.86 20.14
CA THR A 96 -3.22 9.25 20.43
C THR A 96 -2.32 9.39 21.66
N GLU A 97 -2.31 8.42 22.55
CA GLU A 97 -1.34 8.36 23.66
C GLU A 97 0.10 8.26 23.17
N MET A 98 0.29 7.66 21.98
CA MET A 98 1.60 7.37 21.44
C MET A 98 1.95 8.27 20.25
N ILE A 99 1.05 8.36 19.27
CA ILE A 99 1.35 8.94 17.96
C ILE A 99 0.81 10.36 17.90
N SER A 100 1.70 11.34 17.91
CA SER A 100 1.34 12.76 17.77
C SER A 100 1.25 13.19 16.31
N ALA A 101 2.02 12.57 15.41
CA ALA A 101 1.93 12.80 13.97
C ALA A 101 2.40 11.57 13.19
N ALA A 102 1.75 11.30 12.08
CA ALA A 102 2.11 10.26 11.14
C ALA A 102 2.05 10.83 9.72
N VAL A 103 3.19 10.95 9.07
CA VAL A 103 3.30 11.51 7.71
C VAL A 103 4.14 10.56 6.86
N SER A 104 3.54 10.03 5.81
CA SER A 104 4.23 9.14 4.85
C SER A 104 5.00 8.00 5.52
N GLY A 105 4.39 7.37 6.54
CA GLY A 105 5.01 6.26 7.29
C GLY A 105 6.04 6.67 8.34
N LYS A 106 6.47 7.93 8.35
CA LYS A 106 7.29 8.50 9.43
C LYS A 106 6.39 8.81 10.62
N LEU A 107 6.74 8.29 11.78
CA LEU A 107 5.98 8.49 13.01
C LEU A 107 6.70 9.47 13.93
N THR A 108 5.96 10.42 14.48
CA THR A 108 6.40 11.24 15.61
C THR A 108 5.63 10.80 16.84
N LEU A 109 6.36 10.30 17.82
CA LEU A 109 5.84 9.77 19.08
C LEU A 109 6.13 10.76 20.20
N ILE A 110 5.12 11.03 21.02
CA ILE A 110 5.28 11.76 22.29
C ILE A 110 4.46 11.00 23.33
N PRO A 111 5.00 9.90 23.89
CA PRO A 111 4.27 9.10 24.87
C PRO A 111 3.86 9.97 26.07
N SER A 112 2.60 9.86 26.48
CA SER A 112 2.05 10.67 27.56
C SER A 112 2.68 10.31 28.92
N ILE A 113 3.17 11.30 29.65
CA ILE A 113 3.64 11.12 31.02
C ILE A 113 2.50 10.62 31.93
N ALA A 114 1.28 11.11 31.71
CA ALA A 114 0.11 10.72 32.49
C ALA A 114 -0.23 9.23 32.32
N THR A 115 -0.03 8.70 31.11
CA THR A 115 -0.34 7.29 30.79
C THR A 115 0.78 6.35 31.19
N PHE A 116 2.04 6.72 30.91
CA PHE A 116 3.18 5.81 31.07
C PHE A 116 3.92 6.00 32.39
N GLY A 117 3.80 7.19 32.98
CA GLY A 117 4.34 7.49 34.33
C GLY A 117 5.79 7.01 34.51
N THR A 118 6.06 6.46 35.72
CA THR A 118 7.38 5.93 36.10
C THR A 118 7.56 4.44 35.84
N THR A 119 6.48 3.70 35.60
CA THR A 119 6.52 2.23 35.46
C THR A 119 6.76 1.77 34.02
N GLY A 120 6.51 2.65 33.05
CA GLY A 120 6.61 2.33 31.63
C GLY A 120 5.61 1.27 31.19
N SER A 121 5.51 1.03 29.91
CA SER A 121 4.76 -0.09 29.37
C SER A 121 5.19 -0.35 27.92
N THR A 122 4.97 -1.56 27.45
CA THR A 122 5.22 -1.93 26.06
C THR A 122 4.00 -1.60 25.22
N ARG A 123 4.24 -1.03 24.05
CA ARG A 123 3.25 -0.86 22.98
C ARG A 123 3.81 -1.45 21.71
N LEU A 124 2.98 -2.12 20.94
CA LEU A 124 3.36 -2.52 19.60
C LEU A 124 2.85 -1.47 18.61
N VAL A 125 3.70 -1.11 17.69
CA VAL A 125 3.38 -0.20 16.59
C VAL A 125 3.51 -0.97 15.30
N LYS A 126 2.48 -0.91 14.47
CA LYS A 126 2.45 -1.56 13.16
C LYS A 126 2.20 -0.52 12.08
N VAL A 127 3.02 -0.54 11.03
CA VAL A 127 2.83 0.29 9.85
C VAL A 127 2.55 -0.62 8.65
N VAL A 128 1.45 -0.38 7.97
CA VAL A 128 0.99 -1.17 6.82
C VAL A 128 1.08 -0.33 5.57
N TYR A 129 1.76 -0.83 4.57
CA TYR A 129 1.91 -0.26 3.24
C TYR A 129 1.11 -1.10 2.25
N THR A 130 0.20 -0.50 1.51
CA THR A 130 -0.61 -1.20 0.50
C THR A 130 -0.59 -0.43 -0.81
N ASN A 131 -0.45 -1.13 -1.92
CA ASN A 131 -0.53 -0.52 -3.26
C ASN A 131 -1.96 -0.38 -3.79
N GLY A 132 -2.97 -0.66 -2.98
CA GLY A 132 -4.39 -0.45 -3.29
C GLY A 132 -5.01 -1.41 -4.30
N VAL A 133 -4.24 -2.28 -4.94
CA VAL A 133 -4.71 -3.20 -6.00
C VAL A 133 -4.58 -4.65 -5.60
N THR A 134 -3.53 -4.98 -4.90
CA THR A 134 -3.32 -6.31 -4.30
C THR A 134 -3.33 -6.15 -2.79
N SER A 135 -3.73 -7.18 -2.07
CA SER A 135 -3.60 -7.21 -0.61
C SER A 135 -2.15 -7.37 -0.14
N ALA A 136 -1.19 -7.06 -1.02
CA ALA A 136 0.22 -7.05 -0.67
C ALA A 136 0.47 -5.93 0.33
N SER A 137 0.67 -6.29 1.57
CA SER A 137 1.01 -5.37 2.66
C SER A 137 2.37 -5.73 3.23
N ILE A 138 3.21 -4.73 3.40
CA ILE A 138 4.36 -4.84 4.28
C ILE A 138 3.87 -4.45 5.67
N THR A 139 4.06 -5.34 6.63
CA THR A 139 3.78 -5.07 8.04
C THR A 139 5.09 -5.02 8.81
N ASP A 140 5.23 -4.00 9.63
CA ASP A 140 6.35 -3.80 10.54
C ASP A 140 5.85 -3.50 11.94
#